data_b81641de25679c96c95cbbd0be9b3101
#
_entry.id   b81641de25679c96c95cbbd0be9b3101
#
_cell.length_a   1.000
_cell.length_b   1.000
_cell.length_c   1.000
_cell.angle_alpha   90.00
_cell.angle_beta   90.00
_cell.angle_gamma   90.00
#
_symmetry.space_group_name_H-M   'P 1'
#
loop_
_entity.id
_entity.type
_entity.pdbx_description
1 polymer ?
#
loop_
_entity_poly.entity_id
_entity_poly.type
_entity_poly.pdbx_seq_one_letter_code
_entity_poly.pdbx_strand_id
1 'polypeptide(L)'
;VLIAMLSELFLILGFAAVVQWNLDMAAIAGIIAAVGTGVDDQIVILDETVNGEDQRGNWKDKIKKAFFIIFVAYATTVAAMIPLWNAGAGLIRGFAVTIIAGVTIGVFLTRPAFASLVEKLYQED
;
A
#
# COMPACT_ATOMS: atom_id res chain seq x y z
N VAL A 1 6.34 11.13 0.18
CA VAL A 1 6.51 9.72 -0.16
C VAL A 1 7.36 9.00 0.91
N LEU A 2 8.50 9.58 1.26
CA LEU A 2 9.41 8.95 2.23
C LEU A 2 8.78 8.86 3.61
N ILE A 3 8.15 9.93 4.07
CA ILE A 3 7.49 9.96 5.37
C ILE A 3 6.34 8.96 5.41
N ALA A 4 5.56 8.90 4.34
CA ALA A 4 4.45 7.95 4.23
C ALA A 4 4.96 6.50 4.24
N MET A 5 6.07 6.25 3.55
CA MET A 5 6.71 4.94 3.54
C MET A 5 7.15 4.52 4.93
N LEU A 6 7.80 5.42 5.66
CA LEU A 6 8.24 5.13 7.02
C LEU A 6 7.05 4.90 7.95
N SER A 7 5.99 5.69 7.81
CA SER A 7 4.76 5.50 8.59
C SER A 7 4.12 4.14 8.32
N GLU A 8 4.08 3.74 7.05
CA GLU A 8 3.55 2.44 6.67
C GLU A 8 4.38 1.31 7.28
N LEU A 9 5.71 1.44 7.24
CA LEU A 9 6.60 0.45 7.85
C LEU A 9 6.32 0.31 9.34
N PHE A 10 6.18 1.43 10.06
CA PHE A 10 5.84 1.41 11.47
C PHE A 10 4.51 0.74 11.74
N LEU A 11 3.51 1.01 10.92
CA LEU A 11 2.18 0.40 11.06
C LEU A 11 2.24 -1.12 10.88
N ILE A 12 3.00 -1.58 9.89
CA ILE A 12 3.14 -3.01 9.63
C ILE A 12 3.87 -3.69 10.79
N LEU A 13 4.96 -3.10 11.26
CA LEU A 13 5.70 -3.64 12.40
C LEU A 13 4.86 -3.63 13.67
N GLY A 14 4.09 -2.58 13.89
CA GLY A 14 3.18 -2.49 15.03
C GLY A 14 2.09 -3.56 14.97
N PHE A 15 1.53 -3.79 13.80
CA PHE A 15 0.55 -4.86 13.60
C PHE A 15 1.17 -6.22 13.93
N ALA A 16 2.37 -6.48 13.43
CA ALA A 16 3.07 -7.73 13.71
C ALA A 16 3.33 -7.91 15.21
N ALA A 17 3.68 -6.83 15.90
CA ALA A 17 3.92 -6.87 17.34
C ALA A 17 2.63 -7.16 18.12
N VAL A 18 1.51 -6.55 17.72
CA VAL A 18 0.22 -6.75 18.39
C VAL A 18 -0.28 -8.18 18.22
N VAL A 19 -0.12 -8.73 17.02
CA VAL A 19 -0.54 -10.11 16.72
C VAL A 19 0.49 -11.12 17.20
N GLN A 20 1.65 -10.66 17.65
CA GLN A 20 2.78 -11.50 18.07
C GLN A 20 3.25 -12.40 16.93
N TRP A 21 3.32 -11.82 15.74
CA TRP A 21 3.75 -12.53 14.54
C TRP A 21 5.28 -12.74 14.56
N ASN A 22 5.69 -13.93 14.18
CA ASN A 22 7.12 -14.27 14.10
C ASN A 22 7.71 -13.63 12.84
N LEU A 23 8.64 -12.67 13.05
CA LEU A 23 9.29 -11.98 11.93
C LEU A 23 10.52 -12.78 11.47
N ASP A 24 10.29 -13.85 10.74
CA ASP A 24 11.35 -14.59 10.09
C ASP A 24 11.76 -13.91 8.77
N MET A 25 12.72 -14.51 8.06
CA MET A 25 13.22 -13.89 6.82
C MET A 25 12.14 -13.77 5.75
N ALA A 26 11.24 -14.72 5.67
CA ALA A 26 10.15 -14.65 4.70
C ALA A 26 9.18 -13.52 5.04
N ALA A 27 8.87 -13.33 6.31
CA ALA A 27 8.01 -12.23 6.76
C ALA A 27 8.66 -10.87 6.49
N ILE A 28 9.97 -10.76 6.73
CA ILE A 28 10.72 -9.53 6.44
C ILE A 28 10.69 -9.24 4.94
N ALA A 29 10.87 -10.25 4.10
CA ALA A 29 10.77 -10.10 2.64
C ALA A 29 9.37 -9.61 2.25
N GLY A 30 8.32 -10.13 2.89
CA GLY A 30 6.96 -9.68 2.67
C GLY A 30 6.75 -8.22 3.05
N ILE A 31 7.34 -7.77 4.15
CA ILE A 31 7.27 -6.37 4.57
C ILE A 31 7.94 -5.48 3.53
N ILE A 32 9.12 -5.86 3.05
CA ILE A 32 9.84 -5.10 2.04
C ILE A 32 9.00 -5.01 0.76
N ALA A 33 8.40 -6.11 0.32
CA ALA A 33 7.55 -6.12 -0.87
C ALA A 33 6.32 -5.22 -0.69
N ALA A 34 5.68 -5.27 0.48
CA ALA A 34 4.51 -4.46 0.76
C ALA A 34 4.85 -2.96 0.77
N VAL A 35 5.99 -2.59 1.35
CA VAL A 35 6.45 -1.21 1.38
C VAL A 35 6.78 -0.73 -0.04
N GLY A 36 7.41 -1.58 -0.85
CA GLY A 36 7.69 -1.25 -2.25
C GLY A 36 6.42 -0.99 -3.04
N THR A 37 5.42 -1.86 -2.87
CA THR A 37 4.10 -1.65 -3.49
C THR A 37 3.50 -0.33 -3.00
N GLY A 38 3.68 0.00 -1.73
CA GLY A 38 3.18 1.25 -1.17
C GLY A 38 3.79 2.47 -1.82
N VAL A 39 5.09 2.45 -2.07
CA VAL A 39 5.76 3.55 -2.77
C VAL A 39 5.21 3.69 -4.18
N ASP A 40 5.01 2.59 -4.89
CA ASP A 40 4.44 2.61 -6.23
C ASP A 40 3.03 3.24 -6.22
N ASP A 41 2.21 2.88 -5.24
CA ASP A 41 0.86 3.44 -5.12
C ASP A 41 0.91 4.93 -4.84
N GLN A 42 1.85 5.38 -4.02
CA GLN A 42 2.01 6.80 -3.73
C GLN A 42 2.42 7.57 -4.99
N ILE A 43 3.27 6.98 -5.81
CA ILE A 43 3.67 7.56 -7.08
C ILE A 43 2.46 7.65 -8.02
N VAL A 44 1.60 6.63 -8.05
CA VAL A 44 0.37 6.66 -8.84
C VAL A 44 -0.53 7.82 -8.39
N ILE A 45 -0.68 8.02 -7.08
CA ILE A 45 -1.48 9.13 -6.55
C ILE A 45 -0.91 10.46 -7.03
N LEU A 46 0.40 10.65 -6.92
CA LEU A 46 1.04 11.89 -7.35
C LEU A 46 0.89 12.10 -8.86
N ASP A 47 1.10 11.05 -9.64
CA ASP A 47 1.00 11.13 -11.10
C ASP A 47 -0.39 11.55 -11.54
N GLU A 48 -1.42 10.95 -10.97
CA GLU A 48 -2.79 11.22 -11.38
C GLU A 48 -3.30 12.57 -10.87
N THR A 49 -2.79 13.04 -9.73
CA THR A 49 -3.32 14.25 -9.11
C THR A 49 -2.50 15.49 -9.43
N VAL A 50 -1.18 15.38 -9.45
CA VAL A 50 -0.29 16.54 -9.63
C VAL A 50 0.19 16.64 -11.08
N ASN A 51 0.59 15.52 -11.67
CA ASN A 51 1.17 15.49 -13.01
C ASN A 51 0.19 15.01 -14.08
N GLY A 52 -1.08 14.79 -13.73
CA GLY A 52 -2.07 14.30 -14.66
C GLY A 52 -2.25 15.23 -15.86
N GLU A 53 -2.33 14.67 -17.06
CA GLU A 53 -2.48 15.43 -18.29
C GLU A 53 -3.81 16.17 -18.37
N ASP A 54 -4.83 15.65 -17.70
CA ASP A 54 -6.16 16.24 -17.70
C ASP A 54 -6.31 17.20 -16.52
N GLN A 55 -5.86 18.43 -16.72
CA GLN A 55 -5.96 19.47 -15.71
C GLN A 55 -7.39 19.99 -15.51
N ARG A 56 -8.32 19.55 -16.34
CA ARG A 56 -9.72 19.99 -16.29
C ARG A 56 -10.54 19.25 -15.25
N GLY A 57 -10.06 18.10 -14.78
CA GLY A 57 -10.79 17.33 -13.79
C GLY A 57 -10.69 17.92 -12.40
N ASN A 58 -11.75 17.72 -11.61
CA ASN A 58 -11.73 18.04 -10.19
C ASN A 58 -10.71 17.17 -9.48
N TRP A 59 -10.18 17.69 -8.36
CA TRP A 59 -9.30 16.91 -7.51
C TRP A 59 -9.94 15.57 -7.12
N LYS A 60 -11.24 15.60 -6.82
CA LYS A 60 -11.99 14.40 -6.46
C LYS A 60 -11.93 13.33 -7.55
N ASP A 61 -12.09 13.75 -8.82
CA ASP A 61 -12.07 12.80 -9.93
C ASP A 61 -10.69 12.19 -10.12
N LYS A 62 -9.64 12.99 -9.95
CA LYS A 62 -8.27 12.51 -10.04
C LYS A 62 -7.95 11.51 -8.94
N ILE A 63 -8.33 11.81 -7.71
CA ILE A 63 -8.15 10.92 -6.57
C ILE A 63 -8.92 9.62 -6.79
N LYS A 64 -10.15 9.73 -7.27
CA LYS A 64 -10.99 8.55 -7.53
C LYS A 64 -10.34 7.63 -8.57
N LYS A 65 -9.79 8.20 -9.62
CA LYS A 65 -9.08 7.43 -10.64
C LYS A 65 -7.84 6.75 -10.08
N ALA A 66 -7.06 7.47 -9.29
CA ALA A 66 -5.86 6.91 -8.66
C ALA A 66 -6.22 5.75 -7.74
N PHE A 67 -7.25 5.91 -6.90
CA PHE A 67 -7.68 4.84 -6.00
C PHE A 67 -8.28 3.66 -6.74
N PHE A 68 -8.93 3.89 -7.88
CA PHE A 68 -9.39 2.78 -8.70
C PHE A 68 -8.21 1.90 -9.15
N ILE A 69 -7.13 2.53 -9.62
CA ILE A 69 -5.93 1.81 -10.02
C ILE A 69 -5.34 1.05 -8.84
N ILE A 70 -5.27 1.71 -7.68
CA ILE A 70 -4.71 1.12 -6.46
C ILE A 70 -5.55 -0.09 -6.00
N PHE A 71 -6.87 0.02 -6.02
CA PHE A 71 -7.73 -1.09 -5.62
C PHE A 71 -7.66 -2.27 -6.56
N VAL A 72 -7.51 -2.03 -7.87
CA VAL A 72 -7.32 -3.12 -8.83
C VAL A 72 -6.00 -3.84 -8.56
N ALA A 73 -4.94 -3.07 -8.33
CA ALA A 73 -3.64 -3.65 -8.00
C ALA A 73 -3.68 -4.42 -6.68
N TYR A 74 -4.38 -3.88 -5.68
CA TYR A 74 -4.58 -4.55 -4.40
C TYR A 74 -5.30 -5.88 -4.58
N ALA A 75 -6.40 -5.89 -5.31
CA ALA A 75 -7.16 -7.12 -5.55
C ALA A 75 -6.31 -8.16 -6.27
N THR A 76 -5.52 -7.73 -7.25
CA THR A 76 -4.63 -8.63 -7.99
C THR A 76 -3.57 -9.23 -7.05
N THR A 77 -2.98 -8.42 -6.20
CA THR A 77 -1.95 -8.86 -5.26
C THR A 77 -2.52 -9.88 -4.27
N VAL A 78 -3.69 -9.59 -3.69
CA VAL A 78 -4.33 -10.50 -2.74
C VAL A 78 -4.71 -11.81 -3.45
N ALA A 79 -5.25 -11.72 -4.65
CA ALA A 79 -5.61 -12.91 -5.41
C ALA A 79 -4.39 -13.79 -5.70
N ALA A 80 -3.24 -13.17 -5.99
CA ALA A 80 -2.00 -13.90 -6.22
C ALA A 80 -1.47 -14.56 -4.95
N MET A 81 -1.72 -13.96 -3.80
CA MET A 81 -1.23 -14.50 -2.52
C MET A 81 -2.08 -15.63 -1.96
N ILE A 82 -3.35 -15.74 -2.36
CA ILE A 82 -4.23 -16.80 -1.87
C ILE A 82 -3.70 -18.20 -2.21
N PRO A 83 -3.29 -18.50 -3.44
CA PRO A 83 -2.69 -19.81 -3.74
C PRO A 83 -1.42 -20.07 -2.92
N LEU A 84 -0.60 -19.06 -2.69
CA LEU A 84 0.59 -19.22 -1.86
C LEU A 84 0.24 -19.57 -0.42
N TRP A 85 -0.83 -18.97 0.09
CA TRP A 85 -1.33 -19.29 1.42
C TRP A 85 -1.76 -20.75 1.50
N ASN A 86 -2.54 -21.21 0.53
CA ASN A 86 -3.11 -22.56 0.55
C ASN A 86 -2.06 -23.64 0.24
N ALA A 87 -1.18 -23.39 -0.73
CA ALA A 87 -0.19 -24.35 -1.17
C ALA A 87 1.08 -24.32 -0.32
N GLY A 88 1.37 -23.16 0.28
CA GLY A 88 2.60 -22.98 1.03
C GLY A 88 2.52 -23.55 2.42
N ALA A 89 3.66 -24.02 2.92
CA ALA A 89 3.83 -24.41 4.31
C ALA A 89 5.01 -23.63 4.86
N GLY A 90 4.91 -23.24 6.12
CA GLY A 90 6.01 -22.57 6.81
C GLY A 90 6.33 -21.19 6.24
N LEU A 91 7.51 -21.04 5.64
CA LEU A 91 8.03 -19.73 5.20
C LEU A 91 7.17 -19.07 4.14
N ILE A 92 6.67 -19.84 3.18
CA ILE A 92 5.86 -19.29 2.08
C ILE A 92 4.55 -18.72 2.62
N ARG A 93 3.94 -19.40 3.58
CA ARG A 93 2.71 -18.92 4.21
C ARG A 93 2.97 -17.60 4.96
N GLY A 94 4.07 -17.50 5.69
CA GLY A 94 4.44 -16.28 6.39
C GLY A 94 4.64 -15.10 5.44
N PHE A 95 5.28 -15.35 4.31
CA PHE A 95 5.45 -14.33 3.27
C PHE A 95 4.12 -13.84 2.75
N ALA A 96 3.20 -14.76 2.40
CA ALA A 96 1.89 -14.41 1.87
C ALA A 96 1.06 -13.63 2.89
N VAL A 97 1.04 -14.06 4.14
CA VAL A 97 0.30 -13.38 5.22
C VAL A 97 0.82 -11.95 5.40
N THR A 98 2.14 -11.78 5.42
CA THR A 98 2.75 -10.48 5.63
C THR A 98 2.44 -9.53 4.48
N ILE A 99 2.48 -10.01 3.24
CA ILE A 99 2.12 -9.19 2.09
C ILE A 99 0.65 -8.77 2.15
N ILE A 100 -0.25 -9.73 2.41
CA ILE A 100 -1.69 -9.41 2.49
C ILE A 100 -1.94 -8.38 3.58
N ALA A 101 -1.37 -8.57 4.77
CA ALA A 101 -1.54 -7.63 5.88
C ALA A 101 -0.95 -6.26 5.53
N GLY A 102 0.25 -6.23 4.96
CA GLY A 102 0.93 -4.99 4.61
C GLY A 102 0.18 -4.18 3.56
N VAL A 103 -0.24 -4.82 2.47
CA VAL A 103 -0.97 -4.10 1.42
C VAL A 103 -2.36 -3.68 1.89
N THR A 104 -3.00 -4.47 2.75
CA THR A 104 -4.30 -4.09 3.32
C THR A 104 -4.18 -2.86 4.19
N ILE A 105 -3.20 -2.83 5.10
CA ILE A 105 -2.94 -1.66 5.93
C ILE A 105 -2.64 -0.45 5.05
N GLY A 106 -1.78 -0.64 4.05
CA GLY A 106 -1.40 0.44 3.16
C GLY A 106 -2.59 1.03 2.43
N VAL A 107 -3.40 0.18 1.79
CA VAL A 107 -4.52 0.65 0.96
C VAL A 107 -5.59 1.34 1.79
N PHE A 108 -5.86 0.84 3.00
CA PHE A 108 -6.97 1.38 3.80
C PHE A 108 -6.55 2.47 4.78
N LEU A 109 -5.27 2.57 5.13
CA LEU A 109 -4.79 3.56 6.10
C LEU A 109 -3.81 4.55 5.48
N THR A 110 -2.72 4.06 4.90
CA THR A 110 -1.62 4.91 4.44
C THR A 110 -1.98 5.68 3.17
N ARG A 111 -2.64 5.04 2.21
CA ARG A 111 -2.98 5.72 0.93
C ARG A 111 -4.00 6.83 1.12
N PRO A 112 -5.10 6.64 1.86
CA PRO A 112 -6.00 7.76 2.11
C PRO A 112 -5.32 8.91 2.84
N ALA A 113 -4.46 8.61 3.82
CA ALA A 113 -3.72 9.64 4.55
C ALA A 113 -2.77 10.39 3.62
N PHE A 114 -2.07 9.67 2.75
CA PHE A 114 -1.17 10.28 1.78
C PHE A 114 -1.93 11.17 0.78
N ALA A 115 -3.07 10.69 0.29
CA ALA A 115 -3.89 11.46 -0.64
C ALA A 115 -4.38 12.76 0.00
N SER A 116 -4.82 12.70 1.26
CA SER A 116 -5.24 13.88 2.00
C SER A 116 -4.08 14.87 2.18
N LEU A 117 -2.90 14.36 2.48
CA LEU A 117 -1.71 15.20 2.65
C LEU A 117 -1.35 15.90 1.35
N VAL A 118 -1.36 15.19 0.23
CA VAL A 118 -1.07 15.76 -1.08
C VAL A 118 -2.10 16.81 -1.44
N GLU A 119 -3.37 16.54 -1.21
CA GLU A 119 -4.44 17.49 -1.45
C GLU A 119 -4.20 18.78 -0.66
N LYS A 120 -3.88 18.64 0.62
CA LYS A 120 -3.65 19.78 1.49
C LYS A 120 -2.45 20.63 1.03
N LEU A 121 -1.39 19.96 0.57
CA LEU A 121 -0.16 20.66 0.16
C LEU A 121 -0.31 21.36 -1.19
N TYR A 122 -1.06 20.78 -2.12
CA TYR A 122 -1.12 21.27 -3.49
C TYR A 122 -2.36 22.08 -3.81
N GLN A 123 -3.43 21.95 -3.05
CA GLN A 123 -4.64 22.76 -3.26
C GLN A 123 -4.61 24.10 -2.56
N GLU A 124 -3.84 24.22 -1.48
CA GLU A 124 -3.73 25.49 -0.75
C GLU A 124 -2.87 26.52 -1.50
N ASP A 125 -2.15 26.11 -2.50
CA ASP A 125 -1.37 27.00 -3.37
C ASP A 125 -2.18 27.35 -4.62
#